data_9561032de9af7687504747992ecf832d
#
_entry.id   9561032de9af7687504747992ecf832d
#
_cell.length_a   1.000
_cell.length_b   1.000
_cell.length_c   1.000
_cell.angle_alpha   90.00
_cell.angle_beta   90.00
_cell.angle_gamma   90.00
#
_symmetry.space_group_name_H-M   'P 1'
#
loop_
_entity.id
_entity.type
_entity.pdbx_description
1 polymer ?
#
loop_
_entity_poly.entity_id
_entity_poly.type
_entity_poly.pdbx_seq_one_letter_code
_entity_poly.pdbx_strand_id
1 'polypeptide(L)'
;LAERFKGAYILGADNSQDMIASAKKSHPELDFMLFDAEKDFEKISQRFDVVFSNACIQWVPAHDRLIKNMFGLLAPGGMLAIQVPINYDEPIHKIIAEVSHSAKWQGKFSVYREFYTLTPGEYFDLLSELTDDFRMWETIYYHRMGSHQDIMEWYKGTGLRPYLEALVDDDRREFENDVYREIVKAYPVQKSGEIIFR
;
A
#
# COMPACT_ATOMS: atom_id res chain seq x y z
N LEU A 1 8.38 -15.81 1.96
CA LEU A 1 9.21 -16.20 0.81
C LEU A 1 10.31 -17.19 1.23
N ALA A 2 11.12 -16.89 2.24
CA ALA A 2 12.23 -17.74 2.68
C ALA A 2 11.81 -19.19 2.99
N GLU A 3 10.69 -19.39 3.68
CA GLU A 3 10.15 -20.72 3.97
C GLU A 3 9.73 -21.50 2.70
N ARG A 4 9.25 -20.77 1.70
CA ARG A 4 8.77 -21.35 0.43
C ARG A 4 9.91 -21.68 -0.52
N PHE A 5 10.95 -20.84 -0.55
CA PHE A 5 12.11 -20.96 -1.43
C PHE A 5 13.38 -21.22 -0.61
N LYS A 6 13.48 -22.44 -0.07
CA LYS A 6 14.61 -22.83 0.76
C LYS A 6 15.92 -22.78 -0.01
N GLY A 7 16.91 -22.09 0.56
CA GLY A 7 18.23 -21.94 -0.08
C GLY A 7 18.32 -20.84 -1.14
N ALA A 8 17.22 -20.12 -1.42
CA ALA A 8 17.27 -18.95 -2.30
C ALA A 8 17.99 -17.78 -1.61
N TYR A 9 18.72 -17.00 -2.38
CA TYR A 9 19.15 -15.68 -1.97
C TYR A 9 17.95 -14.74 -1.98
N ILE A 10 17.72 -14.03 -0.88
CA ILE A 10 16.59 -13.12 -0.73
C ILE A 10 17.12 -11.75 -0.30
N LEU A 11 16.79 -10.73 -1.08
CA LEU A 11 17.05 -9.33 -0.78
C LEU A 11 15.74 -8.60 -0.52
N GLY A 12 15.53 -8.11 0.70
CA GLY A 12 14.44 -7.23 1.05
C GLY A 12 14.83 -5.76 0.83
N ALA A 13 13.90 -4.95 0.32
CA ALA A 13 14.13 -3.55 0.03
C ALA A 13 12.96 -2.69 0.56
N ASP A 14 13.27 -1.58 1.24
CA ASP A 14 12.29 -0.64 1.78
C ASP A 14 12.93 0.75 1.88
N ASN A 15 12.14 1.81 1.77
CA ASN A 15 12.63 3.18 1.90
C ASN A 15 12.63 3.70 3.36
N SER A 16 12.16 2.92 4.31
CA SER A 16 12.16 3.24 5.73
C SER A 16 13.36 2.63 6.44
N GLN A 17 14.21 3.49 7.00
CA GLN A 17 15.35 3.08 7.83
C GLN A 17 14.92 2.17 9.00
N ASP A 18 13.80 2.53 9.66
CA ASP A 18 13.27 1.79 10.81
C ASP A 18 12.75 0.41 10.42
N MET A 19 12.10 0.30 9.25
CA MET A 19 11.64 -0.98 8.72
C MET A 19 12.82 -1.88 8.38
N ILE A 20 13.86 -1.36 7.75
CA ILE A 20 15.10 -2.09 7.46
C ILE A 20 15.79 -2.54 8.77
N ALA A 21 15.88 -1.68 9.77
CA ALA A 21 16.48 -2.03 11.05
C ALA A 21 15.68 -3.14 11.77
N SER A 22 14.36 -3.05 11.77
CA SER A 22 13.46 -4.05 12.32
C SER A 22 13.56 -5.38 11.58
N ALA A 23 13.58 -5.36 10.25
CA ALA A 23 13.71 -6.54 9.41
C ALA A 23 15.03 -7.28 9.65
N LYS A 24 16.16 -6.56 9.68
CA LYS A 24 17.49 -7.12 10.01
C LYS A 24 17.54 -7.75 11.40
N LYS A 25 16.84 -7.16 12.36
CA LYS A 25 16.76 -7.72 13.73
C LYS A 25 15.93 -9.01 13.77
N SER A 26 14.83 -9.06 13.03
CA SER A 26 13.90 -10.19 13.04
C SER A 26 14.38 -11.34 12.16
N HIS A 27 15.13 -11.04 11.10
CA HIS A 27 15.61 -11.98 10.10
C HIS A 27 17.08 -11.72 9.76
N PRO A 28 17.99 -11.96 10.72
CA PRO A 28 19.43 -11.70 10.52
C PRO A 28 20.09 -12.58 9.44
N GLU A 29 19.42 -13.66 9.04
CA GLU A 29 19.83 -14.58 7.98
C GLU A 29 19.54 -14.08 6.57
N LEU A 30 18.79 -12.96 6.41
CA LEU A 30 18.40 -12.39 5.12
C LEU A 30 19.09 -11.04 4.90
N ASP A 31 19.25 -10.69 3.64
CA ASP A 31 19.78 -9.39 3.25
C ASP A 31 18.67 -8.33 3.11
N PHE A 32 18.96 -7.12 3.60
CA PHE A 32 18.06 -5.99 3.50
C PHE A 32 18.81 -4.71 3.12
N MET A 33 18.22 -3.92 2.23
CA MET A 33 18.78 -2.65 1.81
C MET A 33 17.77 -1.50 1.93
N LEU A 34 18.27 -0.34 2.31
CA LEU A 34 17.51 0.90 2.19
C LEU A 34 17.44 1.27 0.71
N PHE A 35 16.23 1.38 0.18
CA PHE A 35 16.00 1.48 -1.25
C PHE A 35 14.78 2.36 -1.54
N ASP A 36 14.98 3.41 -2.29
CA ASP A 36 13.92 4.25 -2.81
C ASP A 36 13.57 3.82 -4.24
N ALA A 37 12.36 3.25 -4.40
CA ALA A 37 11.90 2.73 -5.68
C ALA A 37 11.67 3.80 -6.77
N GLU A 38 11.75 5.09 -6.44
CA GLU A 38 11.71 6.14 -7.46
C GLU A 38 13.05 6.34 -8.16
N LYS A 39 14.19 6.07 -7.48
CA LYS A 39 15.51 6.52 -7.95
C LYS A 39 16.66 5.53 -7.76
N ASP A 40 16.50 4.46 -6.98
CA ASP A 40 17.62 3.65 -6.53
C ASP A 40 17.84 2.34 -7.34
N PHE A 41 17.11 2.12 -8.43
CA PHE A 41 17.23 0.89 -9.22
C PHE A 41 18.64 0.63 -9.73
N GLU A 42 19.41 1.65 -10.00
CA GLU A 42 20.82 1.55 -10.41
C GLU A 42 21.76 0.97 -9.34
N LYS A 43 21.33 0.98 -8.06
CA LYS A 43 22.09 0.37 -6.96
C LYS A 43 22.03 -1.16 -6.98
N ILE A 44 21.12 -1.74 -7.76
CA ILE A 44 20.93 -3.18 -7.89
C ILE A 44 21.56 -3.64 -9.23
N SER A 45 22.70 -4.23 -9.16
CA SER A 45 23.43 -4.74 -10.35
C SER A 45 23.08 -6.17 -10.72
N GLN A 46 22.53 -6.93 -9.79
CA GLN A 46 22.19 -8.34 -9.99
C GLN A 46 20.80 -8.53 -10.59
N ARG A 47 20.58 -9.73 -11.17
CA ARG A 47 19.28 -10.16 -11.68
C ARG A 47 18.67 -11.19 -10.77
N PHE A 48 17.34 -11.30 -10.79
CA PHE A 48 16.58 -12.17 -9.91
C PHE A 48 15.64 -13.07 -10.70
N ASP A 49 15.48 -14.31 -10.24
CA ASP A 49 14.47 -15.23 -10.79
C ASP A 49 13.05 -14.77 -10.41
N VAL A 50 12.90 -14.06 -9.29
CA VAL A 50 11.62 -13.48 -8.85
C VAL A 50 11.84 -12.08 -8.32
N VAL A 51 11.08 -11.12 -8.86
CA VAL A 51 10.89 -9.79 -8.29
C VAL A 51 9.46 -9.73 -7.76
N PHE A 52 9.31 -9.43 -6.46
CA PHE A 52 8.02 -9.50 -5.76
C PHE A 52 7.69 -8.20 -5.04
N SER A 53 6.46 -7.72 -5.23
CA SER A 53 5.92 -6.58 -4.49
C SER A 53 4.50 -6.87 -4.03
N ASN A 54 4.22 -6.63 -2.75
CA ASN A 54 2.89 -6.81 -2.17
C ASN A 54 2.50 -5.59 -1.33
N ALA A 55 1.41 -4.92 -1.70
CA ALA A 55 0.87 -3.74 -1.03
C ALA A 55 1.93 -2.64 -0.74
N CYS A 56 2.81 -2.40 -1.70
CA CYS A 56 3.91 -1.44 -1.58
C CYS A 56 3.84 -0.35 -2.65
N ILE A 57 3.76 -0.73 -3.94
CA ILE A 57 3.95 0.22 -5.03
C ILE A 57 2.84 1.27 -5.17
N GLN A 58 1.67 1.09 -4.57
CA GLN A 58 0.62 2.12 -4.55
C GLN A 58 1.09 3.47 -3.99
N TRP A 59 2.20 3.49 -3.28
CA TRP A 59 2.81 4.69 -2.70
C TRP A 59 3.93 5.29 -3.55
N VAL A 60 4.27 4.66 -4.66
CA VAL A 60 5.37 5.07 -5.55
C VAL A 60 4.79 5.66 -6.81
N PRO A 61 5.16 6.88 -7.22
CA PRO A 61 4.67 7.49 -8.45
C PRO A 61 5.28 6.86 -9.72
N ALA A 62 4.77 7.26 -10.88
CA ALA A 62 5.30 6.90 -12.21
C ALA A 62 5.42 5.38 -12.42
N HIS A 63 4.30 4.66 -12.30
CA HIS A 63 4.23 3.21 -12.44
C HIS A 63 4.72 2.68 -13.79
N ASP A 64 4.62 3.47 -14.86
CA ASP A 64 5.18 3.19 -16.18
C ASP A 64 6.70 2.96 -16.11
N ARG A 65 7.42 3.82 -15.42
CA ARG A 65 8.86 3.68 -15.19
C ARG A 65 9.17 2.63 -14.12
N LEU A 66 8.41 2.64 -13.02
CA LEU A 66 8.61 1.74 -11.89
C LEU A 66 8.54 0.27 -12.33
N ILE A 67 7.48 -0.12 -13.03
CA ILE A 67 7.28 -1.51 -13.47
C ILE A 67 8.32 -1.91 -14.53
N LYS A 68 8.68 -1.00 -15.45
CA LYS A 68 9.78 -1.23 -16.40
C LYS A 68 11.11 -1.49 -15.68
N ASN A 69 11.42 -0.72 -14.64
CA ASN A 69 12.61 -0.92 -13.83
C ASN A 69 12.57 -2.26 -13.06
N MET A 70 11.43 -2.59 -12.44
CA MET A 70 11.25 -3.88 -11.74
C MET A 70 11.39 -5.06 -12.71
N PHE A 71 10.78 -4.97 -13.89
CA PHE A 71 10.90 -5.96 -14.95
C PHE A 71 12.36 -6.10 -15.42
N GLY A 72 13.06 -4.97 -15.51
CA GLY A 72 14.49 -4.91 -15.84
C GLY A 72 15.40 -5.64 -14.85
N LEU A 73 14.98 -5.92 -13.63
CA LEU A 73 15.74 -6.71 -12.64
C LEU A 73 15.59 -8.23 -12.83
N LEU A 74 14.74 -8.70 -13.74
CA LEU A 74 14.55 -10.14 -13.96
C LEU A 74 15.73 -10.78 -14.68
N ALA A 75 16.11 -11.96 -14.23
CA ALA A 75 16.93 -12.88 -15.00
C ALA A 75 16.11 -13.43 -16.20
N PRO A 76 16.76 -13.95 -17.25
CA PRO A 76 16.03 -14.63 -18.33
C PRO A 76 15.14 -15.76 -17.80
N GLY A 77 13.84 -15.70 -18.12
CA GLY A 77 12.83 -16.63 -17.59
C GLY A 77 12.35 -16.33 -16.18
N GLY A 78 12.75 -15.20 -15.59
CA GLY A 78 12.31 -14.75 -14.27
C GLY A 78 10.88 -14.25 -14.27
N MET A 79 10.30 -14.10 -13.07
CA MET A 79 8.91 -13.70 -12.85
C MET A 79 8.82 -12.38 -12.06
N LEU A 80 8.06 -11.44 -12.59
CA LEU A 80 7.59 -10.27 -11.83
C LEU A 80 6.21 -10.57 -11.24
N ALA A 81 6.09 -10.52 -9.92
CA ALA A 81 4.82 -10.75 -9.23
C ALA A 81 4.47 -9.52 -8.38
N ILE A 82 3.37 -8.86 -8.75
CA ILE A 82 2.89 -7.65 -8.07
C ILE A 82 1.47 -7.86 -7.57
N GLN A 83 1.24 -7.53 -6.31
CA GLN A 83 -0.09 -7.33 -5.76
C GLN A 83 -0.18 -5.87 -5.28
N VAL A 84 -1.22 -5.18 -5.71
CA VAL A 84 -1.46 -3.79 -5.33
C VAL A 84 -2.94 -3.60 -5.00
N PRO A 85 -3.30 -2.91 -3.91
CA PRO A 85 -4.69 -2.58 -3.64
C PRO A 85 -5.18 -1.50 -4.62
N ILE A 86 -6.37 -1.74 -5.22
CA ILE A 86 -7.08 -0.77 -6.05
C ILE A 86 -8.38 -0.43 -5.30
N ASN A 87 -8.27 0.29 -4.21
CA ASN A 87 -9.39 0.61 -3.32
C ASN A 87 -9.50 2.11 -2.99
N TYR A 88 -8.79 2.97 -3.71
CA TYR A 88 -8.80 4.42 -3.50
C TYR A 88 -10.18 5.06 -3.68
N ASP A 89 -11.09 4.39 -4.39
CA ASP A 89 -12.48 4.81 -4.60
C ASP A 89 -13.43 4.37 -3.47
N GLU A 90 -12.97 3.54 -2.55
CA GLU A 90 -13.78 3.08 -1.42
C GLU A 90 -14.12 4.23 -0.46
N PRO A 91 -15.30 4.17 0.18
CA PRO A 91 -15.79 5.29 1.01
C PRO A 91 -14.78 5.78 2.04
N ILE A 92 -14.04 4.88 2.67
CA ILE A 92 -13.08 5.25 3.72
C ILE A 92 -11.98 6.21 3.21
N HIS A 93 -11.47 5.99 1.99
CA HIS A 93 -10.44 6.87 1.43
C HIS A 93 -10.99 8.24 1.07
N LYS A 94 -12.22 8.29 0.52
CA LYS A 94 -12.94 9.54 0.25
C LYS A 94 -13.21 10.31 1.54
N ILE A 95 -13.68 9.62 2.58
CA ILE A 95 -13.93 10.22 3.90
C ILE A 95 -12.65 10.86 4.46
N ILE A 96 -11.54 10.12 4.47
CA ILE A 96 -10.26 10.64 4.98
C ILE A 96 -9.83 11.88 4.18
N ALA A 97 -9.92 11.83 2.86
CA ALA A 97 -9.60 12.95 2.00
C ALA A 97 -10.50 14.16 2.26
N GLU A 98 -11.83 13.98 2.26
CA GLU A 98 -12.82 15.05 2.49
C GLU A 98 -12.64 15.69 3.87
N VAL A 99 -12.51 14.90 4.93
CA VAL A 99 -12.33 15.41 6.29
C VAL A 99 -11.01 16.16 6.40
N SER A 100 -9.90 15.60 5.90
CA SER A 100 -8.59 16.25 6.00
C SER A 100 -8.49 17.56 5.21
N HIS A 101 -9.23 17.69 4.10
CA HIS A 101 -9.28 18.91 3.29
C HIS A 101 -10.40 19.88 3.73
N SER A 102 -11.21 19.53 4.71
CA SER A 102 -12.26 20.43 5.21
C SER A 102 -11.68 21.73 5.77
N ALA A 103 -12.49 22.78 5.83
CA ALA A 103 -12.08 24.10 6.34
C ALA A 103 -11.51 24.05 7.78
N LYS A 104 -11.94 23.08 8.57
CA LYS A 104 -11.46 22.84 9.94
C LYS A 104 -10.05 22.26 9.98
N TRP A 105 -9.71 21.38 9.05
CA TRP A 105 -8.49 20.57 9.09
C TRP A 105 -7.46 20.96 8.02
N GLN A 106 -7.87 21.64 6.95
CA GLN A 106 -6.94 22.14 5.94
C GLN A 106 -5.87 23.04 6.60
N GLY A 107 -4.60 22.79 6.26
CA GLY A 107 -3.48 23.52 6.87
C GLY A 107 -2.95 22.95 8.20
N LYS A 108 -3.60 21.92 8.76
CA LYS A 108 -3.03 21.14 9.87
C LYS A 108 -2.05 20.06 9.37
N PHE A 109 -2.11 19.71 8.09
CA PHE A 109 -1.31 18.65 7.48
C PHE A 109 -0.35 19.22 6.44
N SER A 110 0.91 18.81 6.51
CA SER A 110 1.93 19.13 5.52
C SER A 110 1.99 18.11 4.37
N VAL A 111 1.45 16.91 4.61
CA VAL A 111 1.45 15.80 3.65
C VAL A 111 0.07 15.15 3.66
N TYR A 112 -0.45 14.90 2.48
CA TYR A 112 -1.68 14.13 2.25
C TYR A 112 -1.33 12.80 1.60
N ARG A 113 -2.12 11.76 1.90
CA ARG A 113 -1.95 10.45 1.26
C ARG A 113 -2.43 10.52 -0.19
N GLU A 114 -1.55 10.12 -1.08
CA GLU A 114 -1.84 9.95 -2.51
C GLU A 114 -1.65 8.50 -2.90
N PHE A 115 -2.51 8.02 -3.79
CA PHE A 115 -2.41 6.70 -4.40
C PHE A 115 -2.02 6.88 -5.85
N TYR A 116 -0.95 6.20 -6.26
CA TYR A 116 -0.42 6.27 -7.62
C TYR A 116 -0.79 5.05 -8.47
N THR A 117 -1.75 4.25 -7.99
CA THR A 117 -2.21 3.04 -8.66
C THR A 117 -2.89 3.40 -9.97
N LEU A 118 -2.49 2.74 -11.05
CA LEU A 118 -3.13 2.84 -12.36
C LEU A 118 -4.45 2.05 -12.39
N THR A 119 -5.28 2.32 -13.37
CA THR A 119 -6.44 1.49 -13.67
C THR A 119 -6.01 0.13 -14.22
N PRO A 120 -6.87 -0.91 -14.15
CA PRO A 120 -6.56 -2.21 -14.76
C PRO A 120 -6.22 -2.14 -16.25
N GLY A 121 -6.87 -1.25 -17.02
CA GLY A 121 -6.58 -1.04 -18.44
C GLY A 121 -5.17 -0.49 -18.66
N GLU A 122 -4.78 0.53 -17.90
CA GLU A 122 -3.44 1.12 -17.99
C GLU A 122 -2.34 0.11 -17.59
N TYR A 123 -2.58 -0.73 -16.56
CA TYR A 123 -1.65 -1.83 -16.24
C TYR A 123 -1.58 -2.86 -17.36
N PHE A 124 -2.72 -3.21 -17.98
CA PHE A 124 -2.74 -4.14 -19.09
C PHE A 124 -1.89 -3.63 -20.26
N ASP A 125 -2.07 -2.38 -20.65
CA ASP A 125 -1.33 -1.75 -21.73
C ASP A 125 0.19 -1.73 -21.42
N LEU A 126 0.54 -1.31 -20.20
CA LEU A 126 1.93 -1.26 -19.74
C LEU A 126 2.60 -2.64 -19.74
N LEU A 127 1.91 -3.69 -19.30
CA LEU A 127 2.46 -5.05 -19.30
C LEU A 127 2.58 -5.61 -20.71
N SER A 128 1.62 -5.30 -21.59
CA SER A 128 1.65 -5.70 -23.01
C SER A 128 2.84 -5.10 -23.78
N GLU A 129 3.34 -3.94 -23.36
CA GLU A 129 4.58 -3.37 -23.91
C GLU A 129 5.85 -4.14 -23.49
N LEU A 130 5.79 -4.87 -22.36
CA LEU A 130 6.95 -5.52 -21.77
C LEU A 130 7.06 -7.01 -22.13
N THR A 131 5.92 -7.69 -22.28
CA THR A 131 5.87 -9.14 -22.54
C THR A 131 4.49 -9.57 -23.03
N ASP A 132 4.46 -10.65 -23.85
CA ASP A 132 3.22 -11.33 -24.24
C ASP A 132 2.79 -12.38 -23.20
N ASP A 133 3.66 -12.75 -22.25
CA ASP A 133 3.38 -13.75 -21.21
C ASP A 133 3.15 -13.06 -19.87
N PHE A 134 1.90 -12.67 -19.62
CA PHE A 134 1.47 -12.16 -18.32
C PHE A 134 0.04 -12.57 -17.99
N ARG A 135 -0.30 -12.49 -16.71
CA ARG A 135 -1.66 -12.72 -16.21
C ARG A 135 -2.03 -11.61 -15.24
N MET A 136 -3.26 -11.11 -15.39
CA MET A 136 -3.87 -10.17 -14.45
C MET A 136 -5.16 -10.75 -13.93
N TRP A 137 -5.44 -10.51 -12.67
CA TRP A 137 -6.74 -10.79 -12.06
C TRP A 137 -6.99 -9.81 -10.92
N GLU A 138 -8.25 -9.65 -10.54
CA GLU A 138 -8.68 -8.89 -9.38
C GLU A 138 -9.33 -9.83 -8.37
N THR A 139 -9.05 -9.60 -7.08
CA THR A 139 -9.71 -10.29 -5.97
C THR A 139 -10.36 -9.26 -5.07
N ILE A 140 -11.68 -9.36 -4.91
CA ILE A 140 -12.45 -8.49 -4.03
C ILE A 140 -12.69 -9.22 -2.71
N TYR A 141 -12.24 -8.60 -1.62
CA TYR A 141 -12.46 -9.10 -0.27
C TYR A 141 -13.61 -8.33 0.37
N TYR A 142 -14.53 -9.05 0.97
CA TYR A 142 -15.60 -8.48 1.79
C TYR A 142 -15.33 -8.86 3.25
N HIS A 143 -14.71 -7.95 3.99
CA HIS A 143 -14.43 -8.15 5.40
C HIS A 143 -15.71 -7.96 6.21
N ARG A 144 -15.91 -8.80 7.22
CA ARG A 144 -17.02 -8.68 8.17
C ARG A 144 -16.52 -7.93 9.38
N MET A 145 -17.02 -6.72 9.58
CA MET A 145 -16.69 -5.87 10.73
C MET A 145 -17.82 -5.92 11.74
N GLY A 146 -17.51 -6.12 13.01
CA GLY A 146 -18.47 -6.14 14.10
C GLY A 146 -19.05 -4.76 14.41
N SER A 147 -18.30 -3.69 14.10
CA SER A 147 -18.70 -2.32 14.37
C SER A 147 -17.97 -1.32 13.43
N HIS A 148 -18.48 -0.07 13.41
CA HIS A 148 -17.79 1.04 12.75
C HIS A 148 -16.45 1.36 13.42
N GLN A 149 -16.32 1.06 14.72
CA GLN A 149 -15.06 1.23 15.42
C GLN A 149 -13.97 0.30 14.90
N ASP A 150 -14.33 -0.91 14.47
CA ASP A 150 -13.34 -1.86 13.89
C ASP A 150 -12.75 -1.32 12.58
N ILE A 151 -13.55 -0.64 11.76
CA ILE A 151 -13.07 0.06 10.56
C ILE A 151 -12.10 1.18 10.96
N MET A 152 -12.45 1.96 11.97
CA MET A 152 -11.61 3.04 12.47
C MET A 152 -10.26 2.52 12.98
N GLU A 153 -10.28 1.47 13.81
CA GLU A 153 -9.05 0.85 14.36
C GLU A 153 -8.15 0.28 13.26
N TRP A 154 -8.75 -0.34 12.23
CA TRP A 154 -7.99 -0.83 11.08
C TRP A 154 -7.22 0.33 10.40
N TYR A 155 -7.89 1.46 10.19
CA TYR A 155 -7.29 2.59 9.47
C TYR A 155 -6.35 3.44 10.32
N LYS A 156 -6.43 3.42 11.64
CA LYS A 156 -5.47 4.10 12.53
C LYS A 156 -4.03 3.65 12.29
N GLY A 157 -3.83 2.36 12.07
CA GLY A 157 -2.50 1.78 11.78
C GLY A 157 -2.02 1.96 10.34
N THR A 158 -2.87 2.41 9.43
CA THR A 158 -2.59 2.47 7.99
C THR A 158 -2.89 3.84 7.38
N GLY A 159 -4.07 4.03 6.80
CA GLY A 159 -4.45 5.24 6.05
C GLY A 159 -4.53 6.50 6.88
N LEU A 160 -4.95 6.41 8.15
CA LEU A 160 -5.04 7.56 9.06
C LEU A 160 -3.72 7.91 9.76
N ARG A 161 -2.79 6.99 9.82
CA ARG A 161 -1.55 7.14 10.60
C ARG A 161 -0.83 8.49 10.37
N PRO A 162 -0.54 8.94 9.14
CA PRO A 162 0.18 10.20 8.92
C PRO A 162 -0.57 11.43 9.46
N TYR A 163 -1.90 11.40 9.40
CA TYR A 163 -2.73 12.49 9.91
C TYR A 163 -2.72 12.50 11.45
N LEU A 164 -2.84 11.33 12.08
CA LEU A 164 -2.85 11.20 13.54
C LEU A 164 -1.49 11.54 14.16
N GLU A 165 -0.39 11.23 13.48
CA GLU A 165 0.97 11.57 13.92
C GLU A 165 1.25 13.08 13.81
N ALA A 166 0.59 13.79 12.89
CA ALA A 166 0.73 15.23 12.70
C ALA A 166 -0.06 16.07 13.73
N LEU A 167 -1.00 15.47 14.43
CA LEU A 167 -1.92 16.18 15.34
C LEU A 167 -1.54 15.99 16.82
N VAL A 168 -1.75 17.03 17.62
CA VAL A 168 -1.69 16.95 19.09
C VAL A 168 -2.95 16.28 19.65
N ASP A 169 -2.90 15.84 20.91
CA ASP A 169 -3.90 14.92 21.51
C ASP A 169 -5.36 15.35 21.37
N ASP A 170 -5.69 16.60 21.57
CA ASP A 170 -7.07 17.09 21.46
C ASP A 170 -7.52 17.16 20.01
N ASP A 171 -6.71 17.72 19.13
CA ASP A 171 -6.96 17.75 17.68
C ASP A 171 -7.05 16.32 17.10
N ARG A 172 -6.21 15.41 17.58
CA ARG A 172 -6.23 14.00 17.17
C ARG A 172 -7.55 13.34 17.47
N ARG A 173 -8.04 13.48 18.72
CA ARG A 173 -9.33 12.92 19.13
C ARG A 173 -10.49 13.52 18.33
N GLU A 174 -10.43 14.83 18.09
CA GLU A 174 -11.46 15.51 17.32
C GLU A 174 -11.47 15.09 15.84
N PHE A 175 -10.30 14.93 15.22
CA PHE A 175 -10.15 14.42 13.86
C PHE A 175 -10.66 12.98 13.74
N GLU A 176 -10.29 12.11 14.68
CA GLU A 176 -10.83 10.74 14.75
C GLU A 176 -12.35 10.73 14.82
N ASN A 177 -12.96 11.60 15.65
CA ASN A 177 -14.40 11.71 15.76
C ASN A 177 -15.07 12.22 14.48
N ASP A 178 -14.44 13.17 13.79
CA ASP A 178 -14.96 13.69 12.53
C ASP A 178 -14.96 12.59 11.46
N VAL A 179 -13.86 11.84 11.30
CA VAL A 179 -13.77 10.69 10.40
C VAL A 179 -14.78 9.59 10.79
N TYR A 180 -14.88 9.25 12.07
CA TYR A 180 -15.80 8.23 12.57
C TYR A 180 -17.27 8.54 12.24
N ARG A 181 -17.69 9.79 12.38
CA ARG A 181 -19.07 10.21 12.02
C ARG A 181 -19.37 9.95 10.54
N GLU A 182 -18.43 10.19 9.67
CA GLU A 182 -18.61 9.93 8.24
C GLU A 182 -18.58 8.41 7.91
N ILE A 183 -17.74 7.63 8.60
CA ILE A 183 -17.74 6.17 8.52
C ILE A 183 -19.13 5.61 8.87
N VAL A 184 -19.76 6.09 9.96
CA VAL A 184 -21.10 5.64 10.36
C VAL A 184 -22.16 5.91 9.29
N LYS A 185 -22.04 7.01 8.56
CA LYS A 185 -22.98 7.35 7.47
C LYS A 185 -22.73 6.50 6.21
N ALA A 186 -21.47 6.22 5.91
CA ALA A 186 -21.08 5.57 4.65
C ALA A 186 -21.21 4.03 4.67
N TYR A 187 -21.15 3.42 5.86
CA TYR A 187 -21.14 1.97 6.01
C TYR A 187 -22.40 1.48 6.76
N PRO A 188 -23.47 1.05 6.06
CA PRO A 188 -24.70 0.60 6.69
C PRO A 188 -24.50 -0.74 7.41
N VAL A 189 -25.12 -0.87 8.58
CA VAL A 189 -25.21 -2.13 9.30
C VAL A 189 -26.16 -3.09 8.56
N GLN A 190 -25.69 -4.29 8.30
CA GLN A 190 -26.46 -5.35 7.61
C GLN A 190 -27.47 -5.99 8.57
N LYS A 191 -28.38 -6.81 8.00
CA LYS A 191 -29.38 -7.54 8.79
C LYS A 191 -28.78 -8.48 9.86
N SER A 192 -27.53 -8.92 9.67
CA SER A 192 -26.77 -9.72 10.64
C SER A 192 -26.27 -8.92 11.85
N GLY A 193 -26.36 -7.60 11.83
CA GLY A 193 -25.74 -6.70 12.81
C GLY A 193 -24.29 -6.35 12.49
N GLU A 194 -23.72 -6.90 11.42
CA GLU A 194 -22.35 -6.66 10.99
C GLU A 194 -22.28 -5.63 9.85
N ILE A 195 -21.10 -5.16 9.56
CA ILE A 195 -20.82 -4.22 8.48
C ILE A 195 -19.95 -4.93 7.42
N ILE A 196 -20.30 -4.74 6.15
CA ILE A 196 -19.45 -5.16 5.03
C ILE A 196 -18.44 -4.05 4.77
N PHE A 197 -17.17 -4.42 4.78
CA PHE A 197 -16.05 -3.55 4.46
C PHE A 197 -15.24 -4.16 3.31
N ARG A 198 -15.13 -3.44 2.20
CA ARG A 198 -14.45 -3.88 0.98
C ARG A 198 -13.01 -3.35 0.91
#